data_f709144588e52083c8238dd59608caf1
#
_entry.id   f709144588e52083c8238dd59608caf1
#
_cell.length_a   1.000
_cell.length_b   1.000
_cell.length_c   1.000
_cell.angle_alpha   90.00
_cell.angle_beta   90.00
_cell.angle_gamma   90.00
#
_symmetry.space_group_name_H-M   'P 1'
#
loop_
_entity.id
_entity.type
_entity.pdbx_description
1 polymer ?
#
loop_
_entity_poly.entity_id
_entity_poly.type
_entity_poly.pdbx_seq_one_letter_code
_entity_poly.pdbx_strand_id
1 'polypeptide(L)'
;HGSIRRQRQMCIRDRLIGDSQWIGQGAEYGHYVKLNDFFDANGISMDDFNPATVYAYSTWPKGSPNYYALPAMGDALAWAYRKDWFDRPELQAEFKSKHGYDLGVPKTWDELYDMCTFFQGREIDGQVRYGAAINTERGSEGITMGVTAAMYAWGMEYENPDNPYEMDGYFNSDASVEAVEFYRKMYEDCAPPGHSDAYMVANLDAYKSGQVAFQMNWYAFWPGVSKEDSDGRVSGFFANPCQNVCAATLGGQGISVVSYSDKQDLALEYMKWFAKPDIQQKWWDL
;
A
#
# COMPACT_ATOMS: atom_id res chain seq x y z
N HIS A 1 3.79 -7.60 -41.64
CA HIS A 1 3.14 -7.60 -40.29
C HIS A 1 4.12 -7.71 -39.13
N GLY A 2 5.33 -8.27 -39.29
CA GLY A 2 6.35 -8.34 -38.22
C GLY A 2 7.03 -7.00 -37.89
N SER A 3 7.20 -6.13 -38.89
CA SER A 3 7.88 -4.85 -38.71
C SER A 3 7.03 -3.81 -37.98
N ILE A 4 5.72 -3.82 -38.20
CA ILE A 4 4.77 -2.92 -37.49
C ILE A 4 4.61 -3.32 -36.02
N ARG A 5 4.66 -4.63 -35.70
CA ARG A 5 4.66 -5.08 -34.28
C ARG A 5 5.95 -4.68 -33.56
N ARG A 6 7.12 -4.78 -34.22
CA ARG A 6 8.39 -4.31 -33.64
C ARG A 6 8.40 -2.78 -33.44
N GLN A 7 7.90 -2.00 -34.42
CA GLN A 7 7.80 -0.54 -34.27
C GLN A 7 6.82 -0.14 -33.16
N ARG A 8 5.67 -0.79 -33.01
CA ARG A 8 4.75 -0.53 -31.90
C ARG A 8 5.31 -0.95 -30.54
N GLN A 9 6.12 -2.01 -30.48
CA GLN A 9 6.82 -2.41 -29.25
C GLN A 9 7.99 -1.48 -28.92
N MET A 10 8.68 -0.89 -29.90
CA MET A 10 9.77 0.07 -29.68
C MET A 10 9.26 1.44 -29.21
N CYS A 11 8.08 1.90 -29.64
CA CYS A 11 7.54 3.21 -29.27
C CYS A 11 6.96 3.31 -27.85
N ILE A 12 6.83 2.21 -27.09
CA ILE A 12 6.11 2.18 -25.80
C ILE A 12 7.05 1.98 -24.61
N ARG A 13 8.39 1.82 -24.81
CA ARG A 13 9.28 1.34 -23.75
C ARG A 13 10.63 2.07 -23.69
N ASP A 14 10.63 3.40 -23.72
CA ASP A 14 11.86 4.17 -23.46
C ASP A 14 12.12 4.29 -21.96
N ARG A 15 11.06 4.34 -21.17
CA ARG A 15 11.04 4.31 -19.72
C ARG A 15 9.90 3.43 -19.22
N LEU A 16 10.06 2.88 -18.04
CA LEU A 16 9.06 2.07 -17.37
C LEU A 16 8.81 2.62 -15.97
N ILE A 17 7.56 2.85 -15.64
CA ILE A 17 7.13 2.97 -14.23
C ILE A 17 6.81 1.55 -13.80
N GLY A 18 7.60 1.01 -12.91
CA GLY A 18 7.55 -0.39 -12.53
C GLY A 18 7.49 -0.60 -11.02
N ASP A 19 6.77 -1.64 -10.63
CA ASP A 19 6.64 -2.03 -9.24
C ASP A 19 7.98 -2.47 -8.66
N SER A 20 8.12 -2.34 -7.34
CA SER A 20 9.32 -2.68 -6.58
C SER A 20 9.84 -4.10 -6.82
N GLN A 21 8.94 -5.04 -7.08
CA GLN A 21 9.27 -6.45 -7.35
C GLN A 21 9.99 -6.66 -8.70
N TRP A 22 9.91 -5.71 -9.63
CA TRP A 22 10.50 -5.88 -10.97
C TRP A 22 11.93 -5.36 -11.07
N ILE A 23 12.39 -4.54 -10.09
CA ILE A 23 13.72 -3.90 -10.16
C ILE A 23 14.84 -4.92 -10.25
N GLY A 24 14.76 -6.02 -9.50
CA GLY A 24 15.76 -7.07 -9.50
C GLY A 24 15.92 -7.71 -10.87
N GLN A 25 14.83 -8.14 -11.48
CA GLN A 25 14.85 -8.73 -12.82
C GLN A 25 15.35 -7.73 -13.86
N GLY A 26 14.90 -6.47 -13.78
CA GLY A 26 15.29 -5.42 -14.69
C GLY A 26 16.79 -5.12 -14.65
N ALA A 27 17.38 -5.10 -13.47
CA ALA A 27 18.80 -4.86 -13.25
C ALA A 27 19.67 -6.07 -13.64
N GLU A 28 19.33 -7.28 -13.13
CA GLU A 28 20.12 -8.51 -13.37
C GLU A 28 20.20 -8.90 -14.84
N TYR A 29 19.09 -8.78 -15.57
CA TYR A 29 19.08 -9.11 -16.99
C TYR A 29 19.46 -7.94 -17.91
N GLY A 30 19.92 -6.81 -17.34
CA GLY A 30 20.37 -5.66 -18.12
C GLY A 30 19.25 -4.95 -18.88
N HIS A 31 18.00 -5.06 -18.44
CA HIS A 31 16.88 -4.36 -19.06
C HIS A 31 16.83 -2.88 -18.66
N TYR A 32 17.40 -2.53 -17.50
CA TYR A 32 17.41 -1.17 -16.97
C TYR A 32 18.83 -0.59 -17.02
N VAL A 33 18.91 0.70 -17.32
CA VAL A 33 20.15 1.47 -17.26
C VAL A 33 20.53 1.70 -15.81
N LYS A 34 21.81 1.50 -15.45
CA LYS A 34 22.34 1.94 -14.16
C LYS A 34 22.44 3.46 -14.16
N LEU A 35 21.86 4.11 -13.16
CA LEU A 35 21.62 5.55 -13.15
C LEU A 35 22.62 6.36 -12.30
N ASN A 36 23.57 5.73 -11.63
CA ASN A 36 24.51 6.42 -10.73
C ASN A 36 25.21 7.60 -11.39
N ASP A 37 25.90 7.36 -12.52
CA ASP A 37 26.65 8.42 -13.23
C ASP A 37 25.74 9.55 -13.71
N PHE A 38 24.48 9.21 -14.08
CA PHE A 38 23.49 10.20 -14.48
C PHE A 38 23.03 11.04 -13.28
N PHE A 39 22.77 10.44 -12.12
CA PHE A 39 22.37 11.14 -10.92
C PHE A 39 23.49 12.09 -10.44
N ASP A 40 24.72 11.60 -10.38
CA ASP A 40 25.89 12.39 -9.99
C ASP A 40 26.11 13.60 -10.93
N ALA A 41 26.04 13.36 -12.23
CA ALA A 41 26.23 14.41 -13.24
C ALA A 41 25.12 15.49 -13.23
N ASN A 42 23.95 15.19 -12.68
CA ASN A 42 22.79 16.10 -12.65
C ASN A 42 22.44 16.59 -11.24
N GLY A 43 23.24 16.25 -10.23
CA GLY A 43 23.02 16.65 -8.83
C GLY A 43 21.71 16.09 -8.25
N ILE A 44 21.30 14.90 -8.66
CA ILE A 44 20.13 14.20 -8.13
C ILE A 44 20.61 13.35 -6.96
N SER A 45 20.23 13.71 -5.74
CA SER A 45 20.56 12.94 -4.54
C SER A 45 19.43 11.99 -4.18
N MET A 46 19.76 10.72 -3.89
CA MET A 46 18.78 9.78 -3.35
C MET A 46 18.43 10.08 -1.89
N ASP A 47 19.21 10.90 -1.20
CA ASP A 47 18.89 11.38 0.16
C ASP A 47 17.71 12.36 0.19
N ASP A 48 17.34 12.91 -0.97
CA ASP A 48 16.15 13.76 -1.11
C ASP A 48 14.83 12.95 -1.12
N PHE A 49 14.93 11.63 -1.20
CA PHE A 49 13.78 10.72 -1.25
C PHE A 49 13.65 9.92 0.04
N ASN A 50 12.44 9.42 0.31
CA ASN A 50 12.21 8.57 1.48
C ASN A 50 13.09 7.30 1.39
N PRO A 51 13.89 6.97 2.42
CA PRO A 51 14.82 5.84 2.39
C PRO A 51 14.15 4.49 2.07
N ALA A 52 12.92 4.26 2.56
CA ALA A 52 12.20 3.02 2.27
C ALA A 52 11.85 2.91 0.78
N THR A 53 11.48 4.01 0.13
CA THR A 53 11.19 4.02 -1.31
C THR A 53 12.45 3.84 -2.14
N VAL A 54 13.58 4.45 -1.75
CA VAL A 54 14.88 4.24 -2.40
C VAL A 54 15.29 2.78 -2.30
N TYR A 55 15.20 2.19 -1.11
CA TYR A 55 15.49 0.78 -0.90
C TYR A 55 14.61 -0.13 -1.76
N ALA A 56 13.30 0.12 -1.77
CA ALA A 56 12.33 -0.75 -2.44
C ALA A 56 12.34 -0.63 -3.96
N TYR A 57 12.44 0.61 -4.50
CA TYR A 57 12.20 0.84 -5.94
C TYR A 57 13.46 1.12 -6.74
N SER A 58 14.55 1.56 -6.10
CA SER A 58 15.68 2.12 -6.83
C SER A 58 16.92 1.23 -6.84
N THR A 59 17.15 0.46 -5.77
CA THR A 59 18.42 -0.24 -5.58
C THR A 59 18.39 -1.72 -6.00
N TRP A 60 19.51 -2.18 -6.59
CA TRP A 60 19.74 -3.60 -6.80
C TRP A 60 21.25 -3.91 -6.78
N PRO A 61 21.72 -4.97 -6.04
CA PRO A 61 20.96 -5.68 -4.99
C PRO A 61 20.36 -4.75 -3.95
N LYS A 62 19.32 -5.18 -3.25
CA LYS A 62 18.62 -4.34 -2.27
C LYS A 62 19.59 -3.74 -1.25
N GLY A 63 19.47 -2.44 -1.00
CA GLY A 63 20.35 -1.70 -0.09
C GLY A 63 21.75 -1.41 -0.62
N SER A 64 22.08 -1.84 -1.85
CA SER A 64 23.34 -1.46 -2.50
C SER A 64 23.29 0.00 -2.98
N PRO A 65 24.46 0.62 -3.22
CA PRO A 65 24.52 1.97 -3.80
C PRO A 65 24.33 1.99 -5.33
N ASN A 66 23.74 0.94 -5.92
CA ASN A 66 23.50 0.85 -7.34
C ASN A 66 22.03 1.18 -7.63
N TYR A 67 21.79 2.28 -8.35
CA TYR A 67 20.45 2.77 -8.65
C TYR A 67 20.05 2.42 -10.08
N TYR A 68 18.84 1.88 -10.25
CA TYR A 68 18.24 1.49 -11.53
C TYR A 68 16.88 2.14 -11.77
N ALA A 69 16.38 2.88 -10.79
CA ALA A 69 15.17 3.68 -10.93
C ALA A 69 15.21 4.92 -10.02
N LEU A 70 14.42 5.92 -10.38
CA LEU A 70 14.08 7.06 -9.54
C LEU A 70 12.77 6.74 -8.83
N PRO A 71 12.62 6.92 -7.50
CA PRO A 71 11.33 6.80 -6.83
C PRO A 71 10.31 7.76 -7.45
N ALA A 72 9.14 7.26 -7.83
CA ALA A 72 8.12 8.05 -8.52
C ALA A 72 6.80 8.13 -7.76
N MET A 73 6.34 7.00 -7.27
CA MET A 73 5.09 6.91 -6.52
C MET A 73 5.34 6.09 -5.26
N GLY A 74 5.33 6.75 -4.10
CA GLY A 74 5.28 6.07 -2.82
C GLY A 74 3.85 5.68 -2.52
N ASP A 75 3.64 4.47 -2.02
CA ASP A 75 2.32 4.00 -1.58
C ASP A 75 2.49 3.03 -0.42
N ALA A 76 1.46 2.91 0.41
CA ALA A 76 1.42 1.96 1.50
C ALA A 76 -0.02 1.53 1.77
N LEU A 77 -0.20 0.32 2.28
CA LEU A 77 -1.50 -0.08 2.82
C LEU A 77 -1.77 0.70 4.11
N ALA A 78 -2.96 1.26 4.16
CA ALA A 78 -3.44 2.02 5.29
C ALA A 78 -4.97 1.90 5.39
N TRP A 79 -5.58 2.68 6.27
CA TRP A 79 -6.98 2.56 6.59
C TRP A 79 -7.71 3.90 6.48
N ALA A 80 -8.95 3.84 5.98
CA ALA A 80 -9.91 4.92 6.16
C ALA A 80 -11.03 4.47 7.10
N TYR A 81 -11.61 5.40 7.83
CA TYR A 81 -12.74 5.15 8.73
C TYR A 81 -13.81 6.25 8.63
N ARG A 82 -15.02 5.91 8.97
CA ARG A 82 -16.19 6.80 9.01
C ARG A 82 -16.10 7.73 10.22
N LYS A 83 -15.34 8.81 10.07
CA LYS A 83 -15.18 9.82 11.14
C LYS A 83 -16.52 10.38 11.61
N ASP A 84 -17.46 10.59 10.69
CA ASP A 84 -18.82 11.03 10.99
C ASP A 84 -19.59 10.07 11.92
N TRP A 85 -19.34 8.76 11.87
CA TRP A 85 -19.90 7.80 12.83
C TRP A 85 -19.12 7.82 14.16
N PHE A 86 -17.81 7.90 14.07
CA PHE A 86 -16.94 7.92 15.26
C PHE A 86 -17.16 9.15 16.12
N ASP A 87 -17.51 10.29 15.54
CA ASP A 87 -17.77 11.54 16.26
C ASP A 87 -19.18 11.56 16.93
N ARG A 88 -20.03 10.54 16.75
CA ARG A 88 -21.37 10.50 17.37
C ARG A 88 -21.29 10.24 18.86
N PRO A 89 -21.84 11.12 19.71
CA PRO A 89 -21.74 10.99 21.17
C PRO A 89 -22.33 9.69 21.71
N GLU A 90 -23.42 9.20 21.13
CA GLU A 90 -24.08 7.96 21.52
C GLU A 90 -23.20 6.74 21.22
N LEU A 91 -22.53 6.69 20.08
CA LEU A 91 -21.63 5.60 19.73
C LEU A 91 -20.34 5.63 20.58
N GLN A 92 -19.83 6.84 20.86
CA GLN A 92 -18.71 7.06 21.77
C GLN A 92 -19.03 6.52 23.18
N ALA A 93 -20.17 6.90 23.74
CA ALA A 93 -20.56 6.49 25.08
C ALA A 93 -20.77 4.96 25.17
N GLU A 94 -21.42 4.38 24.17
CA GLU A 94 -21.68 2.94 24.13
C GLU A 94 -20.38 2.13 24.00
N PHE A 95 -19.51 2.51 23.06
CA PHE A 95 -18.22 1.86 22.87
C PHE A 95 -17.38 1.92 24.13
N LYS A 96 -17.25 3.11 24.73
CA LYS A 96 -16.50 3.31 25.98
C LYS A 96 -17.05 2.47 27.13
N SER A 97 -18.36 2.37 27.23
CA SER A 97 -19.00 1.52 28.26
C SER A 97 -18.68 0.04 28.05
N LYS A 98 -18.56 -0.41 26.80
CA LYS A 98 -18.33 -1.82 26.48
C LYS A 98 -16.84 -2.20 26.55
N HIS A 99 -15.95 -1.35 26.08
CA HIS A 99 -14.52 -1.66 25.89
C HIS A 99 -13.61 -0.95 26.89
N GLY A 100 -14.09 0.07 27.62
CA GLY A 100 -13.32 0.79 28.64
C GLY A 100 -12.40 1.90 28.12
N TYR A 101 -12.38 2.15 26.82
CA TYR A 101 -11.61 3.22 26.17
C TYR A 101 -12.43 3.91 25.09
N ASP A 102 -11.93 5.04 24.56
CA ASP A 102 -12.68 5.86 23.63
C ASP A 102 -12.67 5.26 22.20
N LEU A 103 -13.81 5.38 21.50
CA LEU A 103 -13.90 5.07 20.07
C LEU A 103 -13.10 6.12 19.28
N GLY A 104 -12.05 5.71 18.61
CA GLY A 104 -11.14 6.63 17.92
C GLY A 104 -10.26 5.94 16.89
N VAL A 105 -9.13 6.53 16.55
CA VAL A 105 -8.16 5.90 15.67
C VAL A 105 -7.51 4.72 16.40
N PRO A 106 -7.65 3.49 15.88
CA PRO A 106 -7.05 2.31 16.52
C PRO A 106 -5.52 2.35 16.41
N LYS A 107 -4.83 2.05 17.50
CA LYS A 107 -3.38 2.01 17.58
C LYS A 107 -2.84 0.61 17.36
N THR A 108 -3.63 -0.39 17.72
CA THR A 108 -3.28 -1.81 17.56
C THR A 108 -4.31 -2.54 16.73
N TRP A 109 -3.94 -3.71 16.23
CA TRP A 109 -4.87 -4.59 15.53
C TRP A 109 -6.00 -5.08 16.44
N ASP A 110 -5.74 -5.24 17.75
CA ASP A 110 -6.78 -5.59 18.73
C ASP A 110 -7.79 -4.45 18.88
N GLU A 111 -7.35 -3.20 19.00
CA GLU A 111 -8.26 -2.05 19.02
C GLU A 111 -9.06 -1.93 17.72
N LEU A 112 -8.44 -2.18 16.56
CA LEU A 112 -9.14 -2.22 15.28
C LEU A 112 -10.22 -3.32 15.26
N TYR A 113 -9.90 -4.49 15.77
CA TYR A 113 -10.84 -5.60 15.87
C TYR A 113 -12.03 -5.26 16.80
N ASP A 114 -11.78 -4.69 17.98
CA ASP A 114 -12.84 -4.25 18.88
C ASP A 114 -13.78 -3.24 18.23
N MET A 115 -13.20 -2.27 17.52
CA MET A 115 -13.97 -1.24 16.82
C MET A 115 -14.73 -1.81 15.61
N CYS A 116 -14.14 -2.69 14.81
CA CYS A 116 -14.84 -3.26 13.67
C CYS A 116 -15.99 -4.18 14.11
N THR A 117 -15.80 -5.00 15.14
CA THR A 117 -16.87 -5.84 15.70
C THR A 117 -17.97 -5.02 16.37
N PHE A 118 -17.64 -3.85 16.91
CA PHE A 118 -18.63 -2.91 17.42
C PHE A 118 -19.59 -2.41 16.34
N PHE A 119 -19.12 -2.22 15.12
CA PHE A 119 -19.95 -1.79 13.98
C PHE A 119 -20.61 -2.97 13.23
N GLN A 120 -20.19 -4.19 13.47
CA GLN A 120 -20.68 -5.36 12.73
C GLN A 120 -22.16 -5.64 12.97
N GLY A 121 -22.95 -5.57 11.90
CA GLY A 121 -24.40 -5.79 11.95
C GLY A 121 -25.20 -4.68 12.66
N ARG A 122 -24.56 -3.54 12.91
CA ARG A 122 -25.20 -2.40 13.60
C ARG A 122 -26.10 -1.61 12.67
N GLU A 123 -27.27 -1.23 13.17
CA GLU A 123 -28.15 -0.28 12.47
C GLU A 123 -27.66 1.14 12.71
N ILE A 124 -27.35 1.87 11.62
CA ILE A 124 -27.00 3.29 11.64
C ILE A 124 -27.80 3.96 10.51
N ASP A 125 -28.55 4.99 10.88
CA ASP A 125 -29.41 5.75 9.94
C ASP A 125 -30.39 4.84 9.16
N GLY A 126 -30.99 3.85 9.86
CA GLY A 126 -31.98 2.92 9.31
C GLY A 126 -31.41 1.86 8.35
N GLN A 127 -30.10 1.67 8.35
CA GLN A 127 -29.43 0.66 7.52
C GLN A 127 -28.46 -0.17 8.34
N VAL A 128 -28.37 -1.45 8.04
CA VAL A 128 -27.39 -2.35 8.64
C VAL A 128 -26.02 -2.04 8.09
N ARG A 129 -25.05 -1.81 8.97
CA ARG A 129 -23.66 -1.51 8.66
C ARG A 129 -22.76 -2.63 9.17
N TYR A 130 -21.54 -2.69 8.63
CA TYR A 130 -20.56 -3.70 8.93
C TYR A 130 -19.25 -3.10 9.39
N GLY A 131 -18.35 -3.93 9.92
CA GLY A 131 -17.10 -3.47 10.50
C GLY A 131 -16.12 -2.96 9.46
N ALA A 132 -15.57 -3.85 8.65
CA ALA A 132 -14.45 -3.50 7.78
C ALA A 132 -14.49 -4.19 6.42
N ALA A 133 -14.15 -3.45 5.36
CA ALA A 133 -13.78 -4.00 4.07
C ALA A 133 -12.27 -4.20 4.03
N ILE A 134 -11.83 -5.45 3.95
CA ILE A 134 -10.43 -5.87 3.92
C ILE A 134 -10.14 -6.66 2.64
N ASN A 135 -8.86 -6.82 2.31
CA ASN A 135 -8.43 -7.56 1.13
C ASN A 135 -8.67 -9.06 1.32
N THR A 136 -9.45 -9.66 0.43
CA THR A 136 -9.82 -11.09 0.48
C THR A 136 -9.71 -11.79 -0.87
N GLU A 137 -9.48 -11.02 -1.94
CA GLU A 137 -9.29 -11.57 -3.29
C GLU A 137 -8.15 -12.60 -3.32
N ARG A 138 -8.40 -13.74 -3.97
CA ARG A 138 -7.43 -14.84 -4.11
C ARG A 138 -6.33 -14.58 -5.12
N GLY A 139 -6.28 -13.38 -5.70
CA GLY A 139 -5.23 -12.95 -6.62
C GLY A 139 -3.86 -12.83 -5.93
N SER A 140 -2.82 -12.68 -6.74
CA SER A 140 -1.44 -12.55 -6.27
C SER A 140 -1.18 -11.30 -5.40
N GLU A 141 -2.00 -10.26 -5.53
CA GLU A 141 -1.87 -9.01 -4.77
C GLU A 141 -2.90 -8.89 -3.66
N GLY A 142 -4.16 -9.23 -3.91
CA GLY A 142 -5.27 -8.95 -3.01
C GLY A 142 -5.03 -9.45 -1.59
N ILE A 143 -5.23 -10.74 -1.36
CA ILE A 143 -5.08 -11.30 -0.01
C ILE A 143 -3.62 -11.23 0.48
N THR A 144 -2.64 -11.43 -0.42
CA THR A 144 -1.23 -11.40 -0.05
C THR A 144 -0.86 -10.06 0.58
N MET A 145 -1.24 -8.94 -0.04
CA MET A 145 -0.93 -7.60 0.50
C MET A 145 -1.65 -7.33 1.81
N GLY A 146 -2.91 -7.77 1.93
CA GLY A 146 -3.69 -7.61 3.16
C GLY A 146 -3.14 -8.45 4.32
N VAL A 147 -2.90 -9.73 4.07
CA VAL A 147 -2.37 -10.66 5.09
C VAL A 147 -0.96 -10.26 5.51
N THR A 148 -0.09 -9.89 4.56
CA THR A 148 1.28 -9.47 4.90
C THR A 148 1.33 -8.19 5.72
N ALA A 149 0.35 -7.29 5.58
CA ALA A 149 0.25 -6.11 6.45
C ALA A 149 0.04 -6.50 7.93
N ALA A 150 -0.73 -7.55 8.19
CA ALA A 150 -0.85 -8.13 9.51
C ALA A 150 0.44 -8.86 9.91
N MET A 151 0.95 -9.75 9.07
CA MET A 151 2.17 -10.53 9.35
C MET A 151 3.35 -9.63 9.74
N TYR A 152 3.57 -8.53 9.03
CA TYR A 152 4.60 -7.55 9.39
C TYR A 152 4.33 -6.91 10.77
N ALA A 153 3.07 -6.59 11.08
CA ALA A 153 2.74 -6.01 12.39
C ALA A 153 2.96 -7.01 13.53
N TRP A 154 2.86 -8.31 13.28
CA TRP A 154 3.23 -9.36 14.24
C TRP A 154 4.74 -9.61 14.31
N GLY A 155 5.54 -9.07 13.38
CA GLY A 155 6.99 -9.18 13.35
C GLY A 155 7.52 -10.31 12.46
N MET A 156 6.76 -10.69 11.43
CA MET A 156 7.21 -11.66 10.43
C MET A 156 8.45 -11.16 9.69
N GLU A 157 9.41 -12.05 9.51
CA GLU A 157 10.54 -11.89 8.59
C GLU A 157 10.35 -12.83 7.40
N TYR A 158 10.71 -12.40 6.20
CA TYR A 158 10.60 -13.25 5.02
C TYR A 158 11.59 -14.40 5.02
N GLU A 159 12.80 -14.13 5.50
CA GLU A 159 13.92 -15.06 5.48
C GLU A 159 14.87 -14.75 6.65
N ASN A 160 15.76 -15.67 6.93
CA ASN A 160 16.83 -15.45 7.90
C ASN A 160 17.72 -14.28 7.43
N PRO A 161 17.85 -13.18 8.20
CA PRO A 161 18.67 -12.04 7.83
C PRO A 161 20.17 -12.39 7.69
N ASP A 162 20.63 -13.46 8.36
CA ASP A 162 22.01 -13.92 8.31
C ASP A 162 22.26 -15.01 7.25
N ASN A 163 21.20 -15.61 6.71
CA ASN A 163 21.27 -16.66 5.69
C ASN A 163 20.13 -16.51 4.68
N PRO A 164 20.29 -15.65 3.65
CA PRO A 164 19.28 -15.44 2.62
C PRO A 164 18.79 -16.76 2.01
N TYR A 165 17.50 -16.83 1.68
CA TYR A 165 16.75 -18.00 1.18
C TYR A 165 16.39 -19.05 2.23
N GLU A 166 16.79 -18.92 3.49
CA GLU A 166 16.27 -19.72 4.59
C GLU A 166 14.97 -19.10 5.11
N MET A 167 13.84 -19.63 4.66
CA MET A 167 12.52 -19.10 5.01
C MET A 167 11.85 -19.87 6.14
N ASP A 168 12.28 -21.10 6.40
CA ASP A 168 11.71 -21.97 7.44
C ASP A 168 12.00 -21.41 8.83
N GLY A 169 10.96 -21.28 9.66
CA GLY A 169 11.04 -20.64 10.97
C GLY A 169 10.98 -19.10 10.96
N TYR A 170 11.02 -18.49 9.79
CA TYR A 170 10.90 -17.03 9.61
C TYR A 170 9.55 -16.67 8.97
N PHE A 171 9.37 -17.01 7.70
CA PHE A 171 8.10 -16.76 7.02
C PHE A 171 6.93 -17.52 7.63
N ASN A 172 7.16 -18.75 8.08
CA ASN A 172 6.18 -19.62 8.72
C ASN A 172 6.33 -19.66 10.25
N SER A 173 6.85 -18.59 10.86
CA SER A 173 6.98 -18.46 12.31
C SER A 173 5.62 -18.47 13.03
N ASP A 174 5.63 -18.72 14.34
CA ASP A 174 4.42 -18.64 15.17
C ASP A 174 3.75 -17.27 15.05
N ALA A 175 4.52 -16.19 15.01
CA ALA A 175 4.00 -14.84 14.79
C ALA A 175 3.26 -14.71 13.44
N SER A 176 3.77 -15.34 12.39
CA SER A 176 3.10 -15.37 11.09
C SER A 176 1.78 -16.15 11.14
N VAL A 177 1.76 -17.29 11.83
CA VAL A 177 0.55 -18.10 12.01
C VAL A 177 -0.51 -17.31 12.80
N GLU A 178 -0.14 -16.70 13.91
CA GLU A 178 -1.02 -15.85 14.70
C GLU A 178 -1.61 -14.70 13.87
N ALA A 179 -0.79 -14.02 13.07
CA ALA A 179 -1.24 -12.94 12.20
C ALA A 179 -2.26 -13.40 11.15
N VAL A 180 -2.02 -14.55 10.52
CA VAL A 180 -2.93 -15.12 9.52
C VAL A 180 -4.26 -15.54 10.18
N GLU A 181 -4.21 -16.18 11.34
CA GLU A 181 -5.40 -16.54 12.10
C GLU A 181 -6.19 -15.30 12.53
N PHE A 182 -5.51 -14.25 12.98
CA PHE A 182 -6.14 -12.99 13.32
C PHE A 182 -6.78 -12.32 12.10
N TYR A 183 -6.10 -12.29 10.96
CA TYR A 183 -6.64 -11.72 9.72
C TYR A 183 -7.87 -12.48 9.24
N ARG A 184 -7.85 -13.82 9.35
CA ARG A 184 -9.02 -14.66 9.08
C ARG A 184 -10.18 -14.32 10.01
N LYS A 185 -9.90 -14.15 11.31
CA LYS A 185 -10.90 -13.75 12.30
C LYS A 185 -11.49 -12.36 11.99
N MET A 186 -10.66 -11.40 11.57
CA MET A 186 -11.13 -10.10 11.09
C MET A 186 -12.10 -10.24 9.92
N TYR A 187 -11.81 -11.13 8.97
CA TYR A 187 -12.71 -11.40 7.86
C TYR A 187 -14.04 -12.01 8.33
N GLU A 188 -14.00 -13.03 9.16
CA GLU A 188 -15.19 -13.75 9.65
C GLU A 188 -16.11 -12.85 10.48
N ASP A 189 -15.53 -11.99 11.33
CA ASP A 189 -16.27 -11.22 12.33
C ASP A 189 -16.56 -9.77 11.92
N CYS A 190 -15.89 -9.22 10.90
CA CYS A 190 -15.99 -7.80 10.57
C CYS A 190 -16.40 -7.53 9.11
N ALA A 191 -16.19 -8.47 8.18
CA ALA A 191 -16.47 -8.20 6.78
C ALA A 191 -17.97 -8.19 6.46
N PRO A 192 -18.40 -7.40 5.47
CA PRO A 192 -19.78 -7.44 5.02
C PRO A 192 -20.07 -8.75 4.27
N PRO A 193 -21.33 -9.18 4.18
CA PRO A 193 -21.71 -10.34 3.38
C PRO A 193 -21.27 -10.21 1.92
N GLY A 194 -20.75 -11.31 1.36
CA GLY A 194 -20.31 -11.36 -0.04
C GLY A 194 -18.89 -10.78 -0.29
N HIS A 195 -18.14 -10.45 0.74
CA HIS A 195 -16.80 -9.82 0.65
C HIS A 195 -15.65 -10.84 0.57
N SER A 196 -15.90 -12.05 0.01
CA SER A 196 -14.91 -13.14 -0.04
C SER A 196 -13.92 -13.05 -1.20
N ASP A 197 -14.09 -12.08 -2.10
CA ASP A 197 -13.23 -11.87 -3.27
C ASP A 197 -13.10 -10.36 -3.53
N ALA A 198 -12.60 -9.63 -2.54
CA ALA A 198 -12.55 -8.18 -2.53
C ALA A 198 -11.11 -7.66 -2.52
N TYR A 199 -10.86 -6.63 -3.32
CA TYR A 199 -9.62 -5.89 -3.36
C TYR A 199 -9.92 -4.42 -3.70
N MET A 200 -8.95 -3.57 -3.80
CA MET A 200 -8.96 -2.12 -4.01
C MET A 200 -10.34 -1.49 -4.30
N VAL A 201 -10.93 -1.78 -5.47
CA VAL A 201 -12.19 -1.17 -5.93
C VAL A 201 -13.37 -1.64 -5.09
N ALA A 202 -13.43 -2.93 -4.78
CA ALA A 202 -14.51 -3.49 -3.97
C ALA A 202 -14.50 -2.94 -2.54
N ASN A 203 -13.32 -2.76 -1.93
CA ASN A 203 -13.18 -2.12 -0.63
C ASN A 203 -13.61 -0.65 -0.66
N LEU A 204 -13.19 0.07 -1.70
CA LEU A 204 -13.56 1.47 -1.91
C LEU A 204 -15.08 1.62 -2.11
N ASP A 205 -15.71 0.76 -2.90
CA ASP A 205 -17.14 0.79 -3.18
C ASP A 205 -17.96 0.44 -1.93
N ALA A 206 -17.55 -0.56 -1.15
CA ALA A 206 -18.18 -0.88 0.14
C ALA A 206 -18.14 0.30 1.11
N TYR A 207 -17.03 1.02 1.14
CA TYR A 207 -16.89 2.21 1.96
C TYR A 207 -17.70 3.41 1.44
N LYS A 208 -17.64 3.70 0.14
CA LYS A 208 -18.39 4.79 -0.50
C LYS A 208 -19.89 4.62 -0.39
N SER A 209 -20.38 3.40 -0.49
CA SER A 209 -21.80 3.09 -0.29
C SER A 209 -22.25 3.18 1.18
N GLY A 210 -21.33 3.46 2.11
CA GLY A 210 -21.61 3.51 3.53
C GLY A 210 -21.86 2.14 4.15
N GLN A 211 -21.45 1.06 3.51
CA GLN A 211 -21.67 -0.29 4.01
C GLN A 211 -20.81 -0.62 5.22
N VAL A 212 -19.59 -0.06 5.29
CA VAL A 212 -18.59 -0.41 6.31
C VAL A 212 -18.07 0.81 7.08
N ALA A 213 -17.65 0.58 8.33
CA ALA A 213 -17.02 1.59 9.18
C ALA A 213 -15.55 1.85 8.79
N PHE A 214 -14.85 0.81 8.34
CA PHE A 214 -13.46 0.86 7.94
C PHE A 214 -13.26 0.28 6.55
N GLN A 215 -12.22 0.76 5.86
CA GLN A 215 -11.65 0.08 4.69
C GLN A 215 -10.14 0.03 4.77
N MET A 216 -9.54 -1.12 4.39
CA MET A 216 -8.13 -1.26 4.07
C MET A 216 -7.93 -0.96 2.59
N ASN A 217 -6.99 -0.07 2.25
CA ASN A 217 -6.63 0.20 0.87
C ASN A 217 -5.25 0.85 0.77
N TRP A 218 -4.74 0.99 -0.44
CA TRP A 218 -3.60 1.83 -0.75
C TRP A 218 -3.97 3.31 -0.55
N TYR A 219 -3.08 4.10 0.03
CA TYR A 219 -3.41 5.51 0.27
C TYR A 219 -3.59 6.33 -1.01
N ALA A 220 -3.09 5.84 -2.15
CA ALA A 220 -3.38 6.40 -3.47
C ALA A 220 -4.90 6.49 -3.80
N PHE A 221 -5.74 5.70 -3.10
CA PHE A 221 -7.20 5.75 -3.25
C PHE A 221 -7.90 6.78 -2.34
N TRP A 222 -7.18 7.38 -1.38
CA TRP A 222 -7.77 8.34 -0.44
C TRP A 222 -8.36 9.60 -1.08
N PRO A 223 -7.80 10.16 -2.17
CA PRO A 223 -8.45 11.29 -2.85
C PRO A 223 -9.91 11.03 -3.24
N GLY A 224 -10.26 9.78 -3.52
CA GLY A 224 -11.62 9.36 -3.83
C GLY A 224 -12.61 9.40 -2.66
N VAL A 225 -12.13 9.57 -1.42
CA VAL A 225 -12.94 9.57 -0.19
C VAL A 225 -12.52 10.66 0.80
N SER A 226 -11.55 11.51 0.44
CA SER A 226 -11.03 12.56 1.33
C SER A 226 -11.95 13.77 1.48
N LYS A 227 -12.86 13.96 0.53
CA LYS A 227 -13.85 15.05 0.57
C LYS A 227 -15.15 14.54 1.18
N GLU A 228 -15.81 15.41 1.95
CA GLU A 228 -17.18 15.18 2.36
C GLU A 228 -18.05 15.02 1.11
N ASP A 229 -18.90 14.00 1.09
CA ASP A 229 -19.83 13.78 -0.02
C ASP A 229 -21.21 14.34 0.29
N SER A 230 -22.13 14.21 -0.71
CA SER A 230 -23.51 14.69 -0.61
C SER A 230 -24.30 14.06 0.54
N ASP A 231 -23.84 12.90 1.03
CA ASP A 231 -24.49 12.14 2.10
C ASP A 231 -23.90 12.44 3.49
N GLY A 232 -23.01 13.45 3.57
CA GLY A 232 -22.37 13.89 4.82
C GLY A 232 -21.30 12.93 5.34
N ARG A 233 -20.76 12.04 4.49
CA ARG A 233 -19.65 11.18 4.88
C ARG A 233 -18.40 12.02 5.11
N VAL A 234 -17.84 11.91 6.31
CA VAL A 234 -16.53 12.45 6.64
C VAL A 234 -15.57 11.28 6.91
N SER A 235 -14.50 11.23 6.15
CA SER A 235 -13.48 10.21 6.30
C SER A 235 -12.34 10.68 7.19
N GLY A 236 -11.86 9.80 8.07
CA GLY A 236 -10.56 9.91 8.71
C GLY A 236 -9.62 8.84 8.16
N PHE A 237 -8.32 9.06 8.32
CA PHE A 237 -7.29 8.15 7.79
C PHE A 237 -6.29 7.82 8.89
N PHE A 238 -5.73 6.61 8.85
CA PHE A 238 -4.69 6.19 9.78
C PHE A 238 -3.76 5.15 9.13
N ALA A 239 -2.53 5.11 9.62
CA ALA A 239 -1.55 4.11 9.21
C ALA A 239 -1.99 2.72 9.66
N ASN A 240 -1.41 1.68 9.06
CA ASN A 240 -1.63 0.31 9.51
C ASN A 240 -1.35 0.22 11.03
N PRO A 241 -2.26 -0.36 11.83
CA PRO A 241 -2.05 -0.45 13.28
C PRO A 241 -0.81 -1.25 13.64
N CYS A 242 -0.22 -0.95 14.77
CA CYS A 242 0.85 -1.77 15.34
C CYS A 242 0.28 -3.05 15.98
N GLN A 243 1.13 -4.05 16.17
CA GLN A 243 0.89 -5.15 17.10
C GLN A 243 2.17 -5.36 17.91
N ASN A 244 3.01 -6.31 17.55
CA ASN A 244 4.36 -6.43 18.12
C ASN A 244 5.31 -5.39 17.54
N VAL A 245 5.07 -4.98 16.31
CA VAL A 245 5.85 -3.98 15.56
C VAL A 245 4.89 -3.01 14.86
N CYS A 246 5.32 -1.78 14.61
CA CYS A 246 4.60 -0.85 13.75
C CYS A 246 5.11 -1.01 12.32
N ALA A 247 4.34 -1.67 11.48
CA ALA A 247 4.72 -1.95 10.11
C ALA A 247 3.51 -1.95 9.17
N ALA A 248 3.77 -1.76 7.87
CA ALA A 248 2.77 -1.83 6.83
C ALA A 248 3.38 -2.41 5.54
N THR A 249 2.53 -2.95 4.68
CA THR A 249 2.95 -3.31 3.33
C THR A 249 3.25 -2.05 2.53
N LEU A 250 4.49 -1.96 2.03
CA LEU A 250 4.92 -0.90 1.12
C LEU A 250 4.58 -1.30 -0.31
N GLY A 251 3.85 -0.44 -1.00
CA GLY A 251 3.62 -0.48 -2.43
C GLY A 251 4.43 0.60 -3.14
N GLY A 252 4.05 0.91 -4.37
CA GLY A 252 4.60 2.01 -5.13
C GLY A 252 5.60 1.60 -6.21
N GLN A 253 6.11 2.60 -6.91
CA GLN A 253 6.77 2.40 -8.20
C GLN A 253 7.96 3.32 -8.39
N GLY A 254 8.94 2.83 -9.16
CA GLY A 254 10.09 3.61 -9.61
C GLY A 254 10.07 3.82 -11.12
N ILE A 255 10.69 4.89 -11.59
CA ILE A 255 10.92 5.15 -13.02
C ILE A 255 12.28 4.61 -13.41
N SER A 256 12.32 3.62 -14.29
CA SER A 256 13.54 3.07 -14.90
C SER A 256 13.67 3.50 -16.35
N VAL A 257 14.91 3.60 -16.83
CA VAL A 257 15.23 3.80 -18.26
C VAL A 257 15.56 2.45 -18.88
N VAL A 258 14.93 2.16 -20.01
CA VAL A 258 15.11 0.87 -20.70
C VAL A 258 16.40 0.86 -21.49
N SER A 259 17.28 -0.12 -21.25
CA SER A 259 18.65 -0.17 -21.79
C SER A 259 18.74 -0.35 -23.30
N TYR A 260 17.72 -0.91 -23.93
CA TYR A 260 17.64 -1.13 -25.38
C TYR A 260 16.78 -0.09 -26.12
N SER A 261 16.42 1.01 -25.45
CA SER A 261 15.76 2.16 -26.09
C SER A 261 16.76 2.94 -26.94
N ASP A 262 16.34 3.38 -28.11
CA ASP A 262 17.05 4.33 -28.96
C ASP A 262 16.81 5.80 -28.57
N LYS A 263 16.03 6.03 -27.50
CA LYS A 263 15.65 7.35 -26.97
C LYS A 263 16.02 7.51 -25.50
N GLN A 264 17.10 6.88 -25.06
CA GLN A 264 17.52 6.95 -23.66
C GLN A 264 17.74 8.39 -23.21
N ASP A 265 18.31 9.25 -24.07
CA ASP A 265 18.56 10.67 -23.75
C ASP A 265 17.25 11.40 -23.37
N LEU A 266 16.17 11.18 -24.12
CA LEU A 266 14.87 11.77 -23.81
C LEU A 266 14.25 11.20 -22.53
N ALA A 267 14.44 9.91 -22.26
CA ALA A 267 13.98 9.29 -21.04
C ALA A 267 14.72 9.83 -19.81
N LEU A 268 16.03 10.05 -19.92
CA LEU A 268 16.86 10.66 -18.89
C LEU A 268 16.52 12.14 -18.68
N GLU A 269 16.27 12.91 -19.73
CA GLU A 269 15.79 14.31 -19.61
C GLU A 269 14.44 14.40 -18.90
N TYR A 270 13.53 13.48 -19.20
CA TYR A 270 12.26 13.39 -18.44
C TYR A 270 12.51 13.09 -16.95
N MET A 271 13.40 12.14 -16.65
CA MET A 271 13.73 11.78 -15.27
C MET A 271 14.33 12.97 -14.52
N LYS A 272 15.25 13.71 -15.14
CA LYS A 272 15.83 14.94 -14.61
C LYS A 272 14.77 16.01 -14.36
N TRP A 273 13.81 16.16 -15.26
CA TRP A 273 12.69 17.08 -15.07
C TRP A 273 11.80 16.62 -13.89
N PHE A 274 11.45 15.33 -13.83
CA PHE A 274 10.59 14.78 -12.80
C PHE A 274 11.24 14.83 -11.41
N ALA A 275 12.57 14.71 -11.29
CA ALA A 275 13.30 14.81 -10.04
C ALA A 275 13.32 16.21 -9.41
N LYS A 276 12.89 17.26 -10.13
CA LYS A 276 12.88 18.62 -9.59
C LYS A 276 11.89 18.77 -8.44
N PRO A 277 12.28 19.42 -7.32
CA PRO A 277 11.41 19.56 -6.15
C PRO A 277 10.07 20.24 -6.46
N ASP A 278 10.06 21.27 -7.33
CA ASP A 278 8.83 21.96 -7.73
C ASP A 278 7.89 21.08 -8.58
N ILE A 279 8.45 20.13 -9.32
CA ILE A 279 7.67 19.15 -10.08
C ILE A 279 7.11 18.07 -9.14
N GLN A 280 7.91 17.60 -8.18
CA GLN A 280 7.46 16.65 -7.15
C GLN A 280 6.32 17.27 -6.33
N GLN A 281 6.42 18.56 -5.96
CA GLN A 281 5.35 19.26 -5.26
C GLN A 281 4.08 19.34 -6.11
N LYS A 282 4.19 19.73 -7.40
CA LYS A 282 3.03 19.74 -8.31
C LYS A 282 2.40 18.37 -8.49
N TRP A 283 3.23 17.31 -8.52
CA TRP A 283 2.75 15.93 -8.58
C TRP A 283 1.95 15.54 -7.35
N TRP A 284 2.39 16.00 -6.19
CA TRP A 284 1.70 15.79 -4.92
C TRP A 284 0.38 16.56 -4.82
N ASP A 285 0.30 17.76 -5.39
CA ASP A 285 -0.86 18.65 -5.31
C ASP A 285 -2.02 18.23 -6.23
N LEU A 286 -1.77 17.32 -7.19
CA LEU A 286 -2.76 16.79 -8.15
C LEU A 286 -3.57 15.64 -7.57
#